data_453a0825dad3b3b1b085eabe0628181b
#
_entry.id   453a0825dad3b3b1b085eabe0628181b
#
_cell.length_a   1.000
_cell.length_b   1.000
_cell.length_c   1.000
_cell.angle_alpha   90.00
_cell.angle_beta   90.00
_cell.angle_gamma   90.00
#
_symmetry.space_group_name_H-M   'P 1'
#
loop_
_entity.id
_entity.type
_entity.pdbx_description
1 polymer ?
#
loop_
_entity_poly.entity_id
_entity_poly.type
_entity_poly.pdbx_seq_one_letter_code
_entity_poly.pdbx_strand_id
1 'polypeptide(L)'
;DRALALNANDVRGLFWKAVAMGKIAEDSGMLNALRLIRSMEELLLKVVMLDETYENAGAHRALGRIYHLLPGFPISFGSNQKALIHLQRAYELFPKDVITRAFYADLLYDQGQKKEARHHADFVMSAPIHQEDELEYAEYVKIARNVASKTNDRTVKLGNFIRFQE
;
A
#
# COMPACT_ATOMS: atom_id res chain seq x y z
N ASP A 1 23.67 3.08 -7.28
CA ASP A 1 24.67 2.08 -6.83
C ASP A 1 25.99 2.69 -6.34
N ARG A 2 26.39 3.89 -6.81
CA ARG A 2 27.64 4.52 -6.36
C ARG A 2 27.62 4.91 -4.87
N ALA A 3 26.49 5.40 -4.34
CA ALA A 3 26.34 5.70 -2.92
C ALA A 3 26.46 4.43 -2.06
N LEU A 4 25.83 3.32 -2.48
CA LEU A 4 25.91 2.04 -1.77
C LEU A 4 27.28 1.37 -1.87
N ALA A 5 28.08 1.69 -2.89
CA ALA A 5 29.48 1.26 -2.97
C ALA A 5 30.36 1.95 -1.92
N LEU A 6 30.00 3.18 -1.50
CA LEU A 6 30.69 3.93 -0.44
C LEU A 6 30.18 3.57 0.96
N ASN A 7 28.88 3.32 1.10
CA ASN A 7 28.25 2.91 2.33
C ASN A 7 27.08 1.94 2.06
N ALA A 8 27.31 0.66 2.29
CA ALA A 8 26.33 -0.40 2.08
C ALA A 8 25.09 -0.31 3.00
N ASN A 9 25.11 0.56 4.01
CA ASN A 9 24.02 0.82 4.96
C ASN A 9 23.42 2.23 4.80
N ASP A 10 23.68 2.90 3.68
CA ASP A 10 23.01 4.17 3.39
C ASP A 10 21.52 3.94 3.14
N VAL A 11 20.69 4.31 4.11
CA VAL A 11 19.23 4.15 4.10
C VAL A 11 18.59 4.75 2.86
N ARG A 12 19.02 5.97 2.47
CA ARG A 12 18.53 6.65 1.26
C ARG A 12 18.85 5.86 0.01
N GLY A 13 20.10 5.42 -0.12
CA GLY A 13 20.54 4.62 -1.27
C GLY A 13 19.77 3.31 -1.39
N LEU A 14 19.54 2.62 -0.27
CA LEU A 14 18.77 1.37 -0.23
C LEU A 14 17.31 1.59 -0.64
N PHE A 15 16.66 2.60 -0.03
CA PHE A 15 15.24 2.91 -0.30
C PHE A 15 15.02 3.31 -1.76
N TRP A 16 15.76 4.31 -2.26
CA TRP A 16 15.57 4.79 -3.62
C TRP A 16 16.01 3.79 -4.69
N LYS A 17 16.94 2.90 -4.37
CA LYS A 17 17.24 1.75 -5.23
C LYS A 17 16.04 0.81 -5.33
N ALA A 18 15.38 0.49 -4.22
CA ALA A 18 14.17 -0.34 -4.22
C ALA A 18 13.05 0.34 -5.04
N VAL A 19 12.81 1.64 -4.86
CA VAL A 19 11.81 2.40 -5.64
C VAL A 19 12.11 2.34 -7.14
N ALA A 20 13.36 2.57 -7.54
CA ALA A 20 13.77 2.48 -8.94
C ALA A 20 13.56 1.08 -9.53
N MET A 21 13.83 0.02 -8.76
CA MET A 21 13.57 -1.36 -9.17
C MET A 21 12.08 -1.64 -9.37
N GLY A 22 11.21 -1.03 -8.55
CA GLY A 22 9.76 -1.10 -8.71
C GLY A 22 9.31 -0.54 -10.05
N LYS A 23 9.81 0.63 -10.42
CA LYS A 23 9.53 1.24 -11.73
C LYS A 23 9.98 0.35 -12.90
N ILE A 24 11.15 -0.25 -12.80
CA ILE A 24 11.65 -1.17 -13.84
C ILE A 24 10.78 -2.44 -13.90
N ALA A 25 10.29 -2.90 -12.76
CA ALA A 25 9.44 -4.10 -12.70
C ALA A 25 8.09 -3.90 -13.40
N GLU A 26 7.50 -2.69 -13.35
CA GLU A 26 6.24 -2.34 -14.04
C GLU A 26 6.33 -2.60 -15.56
N ASP A 27 7.49 -2.29 -16.18
CA ASP A 27 7.73 -2.43 -17.61
C ASP A 27 8.35 -3.77 -17.99
N SER A 28 8.59 -4.66 -17.01
CA SER A 28 9.28 -5.92 -17.19
C SER A 28 8.29 -7.07 -17.41
N GLY A 29 8.69 -8.09 -18.18
CA GLY A 29 7.93 -9.35 -18.24
C GLY A 29 7.84 -10.02 -16.86
N MET A 30 6.78 -10.83 -16.65
CA MET A 30 6.39 -11.40 -15.35
C MET A 30 7.56 -12.03 -14.56
N LEU A 31 8.40 -12.85 -15.19
CA LEU A 31 9.50 -13.52 -14.49
C LEU A 31 10.58 -12.53 -14.00
N ASN A 32 10.86 -11.50 -14.82
CA ASN A 32 11.83 -10.48 -14.45
C ASN A 32 11.27 -9.55 -13.35
N ALA A 33 10.01 -9.19 -13.45
CA ALA A 33 9.30 -8.42 -12.42
C ALA A 33 9.36 -9.14 -11.06
N LEU A 34 9.05 -10.44 -10.99
CA LEU A 34 9.11 -11.21 -9.75
C LEU A 34 10.52 -11.25 -9.15
N ARG A 35 11.57 -11.34 -9.98
CA ARG A 35 12.96 -11.30 -9.51
C ARG A 35 13.30 -9.92 -8.92
N LEU A 36 12.91 -8.84 -9.61
CA LEU A 36 13.15 -7.48 -9.14
C LEU A 36 12.42 -7.21 -7.82
N ILE A 37 11.16 -7.64 -7.71
CA ILE A 37 10.36 -7.47 -6.49
C ILE A 37 10.95 -8.24 -5.30
N ARG A 38 11.54 -9.42 -5.53
CA ARG A 38 12.25 -10.15 -4.47
C ARG A 38 13.47 -9.37 -3.96
N SER A 39 14.25 -8.80 -4.88
CA SER A 39 15.39 -7.96 -4.50
C SER A 39 14.94 -6.64 -3.83
N MET A 40 13.78 -6.08 -4.21
CA MET A 40 13.18 -4.95 -3.52
C MET A 40 12.81 -5.30 -2.08
N GLU A 41 12.18 -6.46 -1.85
CA GLU A 41 11.83 -6.96 -0.51
C GLU A 41 13.06 -6.94 0.41
N GLU A 42 14.18 -7.51 -0.05
CA GLU A 42 15.43 -7.57 0.71
C GLU A 42 15.97 -6.17 1.07
N LEU A 43 15.96 -5.25 0.10
CA LEU A 43 16.41 -3.87 0.33
C LEU A 43 15.50 -3.13 1.32
N LEU A 44 14.18 -3.26 1.16
CA LEU A 44 13.20 -2.60 2.02
C LEU A 44 13.23 -3.16 3.45
N LEU A 45 13.39 -4.46 3.63
CA LEU A 45 13.59 -5.06 4.95
C LEU A 45 14.85 -4.52 5.63
N LYS A 46 15.92 -4.32 4.88
CA LYS A 46 17.14 -3.69 5.40
C LYS A 46 16.90 -2.23 5.80
N VAL A 47 16.13 -1.47 5.01
CA VAL A 47 15.72 -0.10 5.39
C VAL A 47 14.94 -0.12 6.71
N VAL A 48 13.95 -1.00 6.86
CA VAL A 48 13.18 -1.14 8.11
C VAL A 48 14.09 -1.40 9.32
N MET A 49 15.11 -2.24 9.16
CA MET A 49 16.06 -2.55 10.24
C MET A 49 16.96 -1.37 10.60
N LEU A 50 17.29 -0.50 9.64
CA LEU A 50 18.21 0.63 9.83
C LEU A 50 17.48 1.90 10.27
N ASP A 51 16.34 2.19 9.65
CA ASP A 51 15.48 3.33 9.96
C ASP A 51 14.05 3.05 9.42
N GLU A 52 13.18 2.54 10.28
CA GLU A 52 11.79 2.24 9.91
C GLU A 52 10.95 3.50 9.62
N THR A 53 11.42 4.68 10.05
CA THR A 53 10.70 5.94 9.90
C THR A 53 11.02 6.67 8.59
N TYR A 54 12.08 6.27 7.89
CA TYR A 54 12.51 6.93 6.67
C TYR A 54 11.38 7.05 5.64
N GLU A 55 11.23 8.25 5.02
CA GLU A 55 10.17 8.58 4.06
C GLU A 55 8.75 8.28 4.60
N ASN A 56 8.48 8.71 5.82
CA ASN A 56 7.21 8.46 6.51
C ASN A 56 6.85 6.96 6.54
N ALA A 57 7.79 6.13 7.00
CA ALA A 57 7.69 4.67 7.00
C ALA A 57 7.51 4.08 5.58
N GLY A 58 8.16 4.69 4.58
CA GLY A 58 8.05 4.32 3.18
C GLY A 58 8.39 2.85 2.89
N ALA A 59 9.38 2.28 3.62
CA ALA A 59 9.74 0.87 3.48
C ALA A 59 8.61 -0.06 3.97
N HIS A 60 7.99 0.23 5.10
CA HIS A 60 6.84 -0.51 5.59
C HIS A 60 5.66 -0.43 4.62
N ARG A 61 5.35 0.77 4.13
CA ARG A 61 4.29 1.01 3.15
C ARG A 61 4.49 0.21 1.86
N ALA A 62 5.71 0.23 1.32
CA ALA A 62 6.06 -0.50 0.11
C ALA A 62 6.01 -2.03 0.32
N LEU A 63 6.57 -2.56 1.42
CA LEU A 63 6.49 -3.97 1.77
C LEU A 63 5.04 -4.43 1.93
N GLY A 64 4.22 -3.66 2.63
CA GLY A 64 2.81 -3.95 2.79
C GLY A 64 2.08 -4.06 1.45
N ARG A 65 2.34 -3.12 0.52
CA ARG A 65 1.75 -3.15 -0.82
C ARG A 65 2.24 -4.35 -1.64
N ILE A 66 3.52 -4.67 -1.59
CA ILE A 66 4.10 -5.84 -2.27
C ILE A 66 3.42 -7.13 -1.78
N TYR A 67 3.37 -7.35 -0.47
CA TYR A 67 2.77 -8.57 0.08
C TYR A 67 1.26 -8.67 -0.18
N HIS A 68 0.55 -7.56 -0.27
CA HIS A 68 -0.88 -7.53 -0.58
C HIS A 68 -1.17 -7.89 -2.03
N LEU A 69 -0.41 -7.32 -2.98
CA LEU A 69 -0.70 -7.47 -4.41
C LEU A 69 -0.15 -8.76 -5.04
N LEU A 70 0.90 -9.33 -4.46
CA LEU A 70 1.46 -10.55 -5.01
C LEU A 70 0.59 -11.77 -4.70
N PRO A 71 0.52 -12.74 -5.64
CA PRO A 71 -0.06 -14.04 -5.34
C PRO A 71 0.72 -14.73 -4.20
N GLY A 72 0.00 -15.49 -3.39
CA GLY A 72 0.63 -16.34 -2.35
C GLY A 72 1.34 -17.56 -2.92
N PHE A 73 1.95 -18.34 -2.02
CA PHE A 73 2.56 -19.62 -2.35
C PHE A 73 1.52 -20.57 -3.02
N PRO A 74 1.88 -21.37 -4.03
CA PRO A 74 3.24 -21.60 -4.57
C PRO A 74 3.67 -20.63 -5.68
N ILE A 75 2.81 -19.73 -6.13
CA ILE A 75 3.07 -18.85 -7.28
C ILE A 75 4.11 -17.79 -6.94
N SER A 76 3.96 -17.15 -5.78
CA SER A 76 4.86 -16.10 -5.30
C SER A 76 4.89 -16.08 -3.76
N PHE A 77 5.28 -14.97 -3.16
CA PHE A 77 5.45 -14.80 -1.71
C PHE A 77 4.47 -13.78 -1.10
N GLY A 78 3.39 -13.46 -1.80
CA GLY A 78 2.32 -12.61 -1.28
C GLY A 78 1.73 -13.17 0.02
N SER A 79 1.33 -12.29 0.91
CA SER A 79 0.78 -12.66 2.21
C SER A 79 0.00 -11.50 2.83
N ASN A 80 -1.30 -11.64 2.93
CA ASN A 80 -2.15 -10.64 3.59
C ASN A 80 -1.76 -10.43 5.07
N GLN A 81 -1.24 -11.46 5.74
CA GLN A 81 -0.77 -11.34 7.12
C GLN A 81 0.47 -10.44 7.21
N LYS A 82 1.49 -10.65 6.34
CA LYS A 82 2.66 -9.77 6.29
C LYS A 82 2.28 -8.37 5.85
N ALA A 83 1.38 -8.23 4.86
CA ALA A 83 0.86 -6.95 4.41
C ALA A 83 0.23 -6.16 5.57
N LEU A 84 -0.60 -6.84 6.39
CA LEU A 84 -1.24 -6.24 7.56
C LEU A 84 -0.21 -5.72 8.56
N ILE A 85 0.78 -6.54 8.93
CA ILE A 85 1.84 -6.17 9.88
C ILE A 85 2.55 -4.88 9.42
N HIS A 86 2.95 -4.83 8.15
CA HIS A 86 3.70 -3.69 7.64
C HIS A 86 2.82 -2.43 7.46
N LEU A 87 1.61 -2.54 6.91
CA LEU A 87 0.74 -1.38 6.73
C LEU A 87 0.21 -0.84 8.05
N GLN A 88 -0.10 -1.72 9.01
CA GLN A 88 -0.46 -1.30 10.35
C GLN A 88 0.71 -0.55 11.02
N ARG A 89 1.94 -1.05 10.92
CA ARG A 89 3.10 -0.38 11.48
C ARG A 89 3.34 1.00 10.85
N ALA A 90 3.23 1.10 9.52
CA ALA A 90 3.33 2.39 8.84
C ALA A 90 2.25 3.37 9.31
N TYR A 91 1.02 2.90 9.49
CA TYR A 91 -0.08 3.71 10.01
C TYR A 91 0.14 4.15 11.46
N GLU A 92 0.65 3.28 12.33
CA GLU A 92 0.98 3.63 13.72
C GLU A 92 2.04 4.73 13.81
N LEU A 93 3.08 4.65 12.97
CA LEU A 93 4.16 5.63 12.91
C LEU A 93 3.69 6.97 12.31
N PHE A 94 2.92 6.92 11.23
CA PHE A 94 2.46 8.09 10.47
C PHE A 94 0.95 8.03 10.18
N PRO A 95 0.08 8.26 11.18
CA PRO A 95 -1.37 8.05 11.04
C PRO A 95 -2.06 9.03 10.09
N LYS A 96 -1.38 10.08 9.65
CA LYS A 96 -1.89 11.07 8.68
C LYS A 96 -1.36 10.86 7.26
N ASP A 97 -0.50 9.87 7.03
CA ASP A 97 0.03 9.60 5.70
C ASP A 97 -1.07 9.06 4.78
N VAL A 98 -1.33 9.80 3.70
CA VAL A 98 -2.41 9.53 2.75
C VAL A 98 -2.17 8.22 1.99
N ILE A 99 -0.93 7.95 1.60
CA ILE A 99 -0.57 6.77 0.80
C ILE A 99 -0.72 5.51 1.64
N THR A 100 -0.21 5.53 2.87
CA THR A 100 -0.37 4.42 3.83
C THR A 100 -1.85 4.10 4.04
N ARG A 101 -2.67 5.12 4.28
CA ARG A 101 -4.10 4.93 4.50
C ARG A 101 -4.83 4.39 3.27
N ALA A 102 -4.45 4.80 2.06
CA ALA A 102 -5.04 4.26 0.84
C ALA A 102 -4.76 2.75 0.68
N PHE A 103 -3.49 2.33 0.88
CA PHE A 103 -3.12 0.92 0.80
C PHE A 103 -3.71 0.09 1.94
N TYR A 104 -3.80 0.67 3.13
CA TYR A 104 -4.38 -0.02 4.29
C TYR A 104 -5.89 -0.21 4.11
N ALA A 105 -6.60 0.80 3.57
CA ALA A 105 -8.00 0.67 3.23
C ALA A 105 -8.29 -0.47 2.24
N ASP A 106 -7.46 -0.59 1.19
CA ASP A 106 -7.58 -1.62 0.17
C ASP A 106 -7.38 -3.03 0.79
N LEU A 107 -6.32 -3.22 1.58
CA LEU A 107 -6.06 -4.47 2.29
C LEU A 107 -7.20 -4.84 3.26
N LEU A 108 -7.65 -3.91 4.09
CA LEU A 108 -8.72 -4.13 5.05
C LEU A 108 -10.04 -4.51 4.37
N TYR A 109 -10.31 -3.89 3.21
CA TYR A 109 -11.47 -4.25 2.40
C TYR A 109 -11.40 -5.70 1.92
N ASP A 110 -10.25 -6.13 1.38
CA ASP A 110 -10.04 -7.49 0.90
C ASP A 110 -10.09 -8.53 2.03
N GLN A 111 -9.76 -8.13 3.26
CA GLN A 111 -9.94 -8.94 4.46
C GLN A 111 -11.36 -8.92 5.04
N GLY A 112 -12.31 -8.24 4.40
CA GLY A 112 -13.70 -8.13 4.86
C GLY A 112 -13.95 -7.13 5.99
N GLN A 113 -12.93 -6.38 6.43
CA GLN A 113 -13.01 -5.36 7.48
C GLN A 113 -13.57 -4.03 6.91
N LYS A 114 -14.77 -4.10 6.35
CA LYS A 114 -15.37 -3.03 5.54
C LYS A 114 -15.54 -1.70 6.27
N LYS A 115 -15.83 -1.73 7.57
CA LYS A 115 -16.02 -0.50 8.36
C LYS A 115 -14.72 0.26 8.54
N GLU A 116 -13.64 -0.43 8.85
CA GLU A 116 -12.31 0.16 9.01
C GLU A 116 -11.74 0.61 7.67
N ALA A 117 -11.88 -0.24 6.64
CA ALA A 117 -11.51 0.12 5.28
C ALA A 117 -12.15 1.44 4.84
N ARG A 118 -13.47 1.59 5.12
CA ARG A 118 -14.21 2.82 4.82
C ARG A 118 -13.65 4.02 5.58
N HIS A 119 -13.36 3.88 6.88
CA HIS A 119 -12.79 4.95 7.69
C HIS A 119 -11.47 5.50 7.09
N HIS A 120 -10.58 4.60 6.66
CA HIS A 120 -9.32 5.01 6.02
C HIS A 120 -9.54 5.63 4.64
N ALA A 121 -10.45 5.08 3.84
CA ALA A 121 -10.78 5.62 2.52
C ALA A 121 -11.39 7.04 2.62
N ASP A 122 -12.31 7.28 3.56
CA ASP A 122 -12.90 8.60 3.77
C ASP A 122 -11.85 9.65 4.19
N PHE A 123 -10.87 9.26 5.00
CA PHE A 123 -9.75 10.13 5.33
C PHE A 123 -8.96 10.54 4.10
N VAL A 124 -8.59 9.59 3.23
CA VAL A 124 -7.85 9.86 1.99
C VAL A 124 -8.62 10.81 1.08
N MET A 125 -9.93 10.61 0.94
CA MET A 125 -10.78 11.44 0.09
C MET A 125 -10.98 12.87 0.63
N SER A 126 -10.85 13.07 1.94
CA SER A 126 -10.99 14.37 2.60
C SER A 126 -9.65 15.08 2.83
N ALA A 127 -8.53 14.43 2.57
CA ALA A 127 -7.22 15.02 2.77
C ALA A 127 -7.02 16.24 1.86
N PRO A 128 -6.49 17.35 2.37
CA PRO A 128 -6.14 18.50 1.54
C PRO A 128 -4.92 18.12 0.68
N ILE A 129 -5.15 17.90 -0.61
CA ILE A 129 -4.11 17.66 -1.60
C ILE A 129 -3.83 18.99 -2.29
N HIS A 130 -2.58 19.45 -2.24
CA HIS A 130 -2.18 20.66 -2.96
C HIS A 130 -2.19 20.41 -4.46
N GLN A 131 -2.51 21.45 -5.26
CA GLN A 131 -2.63 21.35 -6.73
C GLN A 131 -1.35 20.79 -7.40
N GLU A 132 -0.20 21.10 -6.83
CA GLU A 132 1.13 20.61 -7.30
C GLU A 132 1.28 19.08 -7.15
N ASP A 133 0.60 18.50 -6.17
CA ASP A 133 0.70 17.08 -5.81
C ASP A 133 -0.48 16.24 -6.39
N GLU A 134 -1.44 16.87 -7.05
CA GLU A 134 -2.68 16.22 -7.51
C GLU A 134 -2.41 15.00 -8.39
N LEU A 135 -1.40 15.09 -9.27
CA LEU A 135 -1.04 14.00 -10.18
C LEU A 135 -0.41 12.82 -9.43
N GLU A 136 0.42 13.10 -8.43
CA GLU A 136 1.07 12.08 -7.62
C GLU A 136 0.06 11.34 -6.73
N TYR A 137 -0.91 12.05 -6.17
CA TYR A 137 -1.91 11.48 -5.27
C TYR A 137 -3.14 10.90 -5.98
N ALA A 138 -3.31 11.15 -7.29
CA ALA A 138 -4.50 10.72 -8.05
C ALA A 138 -4.77 9.21 -7.94
N GLU A 139 -3.73 8.38 -7.97
CA GLU A 139 -3.87 6.93 -7.87
C GLU A 139 -4.35 6.51 -6.47
N TYR A 140 -3.81 7.10 -5.42
CA TYR A 140 -4.20 6.78 -4.04
C TYR A 140 -5.63 7.20 -3.74
N VAL A 141 -6.06 8.35 -4.25
CA VAL A 141 -7.47 8.79 -4.19
C VAL A 141 -8.37 7.84 -4.97
N LYS A 142 -7.93 7.33 -6.12
CA LYS A 142 -8.68 6.33 -6.91
C LYS A 142 -8.86 5.04 -6.13
N ILE A 143 -7.82 4.55 -5.46
CA ILE A 143 -7.89 3.37 -4.57
C ILE A 143 -8.94 3.61 -3.48
N ALA A 144 -8.86 4.74 -2.78
CA ALA A 144 -9.80 5.08 -1.71
C ALA A 144 -11.25 5.19 -2.21
N ARG A 145 -11.50 5.82 -3.35
CA ARG A 145 -12.83 5.91 -3.98
C ARG A 145 -13.39 4.54 -4.32
N ASN A 146 -12.56 3.62 -4.83
CA ASN A 146 -12.96 2.24 -5.12
C ASN A 146 -13.40 1.50 -3.86
N VAL A 147 -12.63 1.59 -2.77
CA VAL A 147 -12.98 1.01 -1.46
C VAL A 147 -14.27 1.64 -0.93
N ALA A 148 -14.39 2.96 -0.96
CA ALA A 148 -15.57 3.68 -0.48
C ALA A 148 -16.85 3.28 -1.25
N SER A 149 -16.78 3.14 -2.57
CA SER A 149 -17.92 2.71 -3.40
C SER A 149 -18.38 1.30 -3.03
N LYS A 150 -17.45 0.36 -2.88
CA LYS A 150 -17.74 -1.04 -2.53
C LYS A 150 -18.25 -1.23 -1.10
N THR A 151 -17.93 -0.31 -0.20
CA THR A 151 -18.40 -0.35 1.19
C THR A 151 -19.76 0.31 1.39
N ASN A 152 -20.24 1.13 0.43
CA ASN A 152 -21.56 1.76 0.46
C ASN A 152 -22.73 0.82 0.11
N ASP A 153 -22.49 -0.37 -0.39
CA ASP A 153 -23.50 -1.29 -0.94
C ASP A 153 -24.49 -1.88 0.13
N ARG A 154 -24.43 -1.41 1.38
CA ARG A 154 -25.39 -1.82 2.43
C ARG A 154 -26.73 -1.09 2.38
N THR A 155 -26.82 0.07 1.74
CA THR A 155 -28.08 0.85 1.71
C THR A 155 -29.10 0.35 0.69
N VAL A 156 -28.64 -0.34 -0.37
CA VAL A 156 -29.52 -0.86 -1.43
C VAL A 156 -30.29 -2.13 -0.97
N LYS A 157 -29.71 -2.95 -0.08
CA LYS A 157 -30.38 -4.17 0.40
C LYS A 157 -31.46 -3.93 1.45
N LEU A 158 -31.40 -2.85 2.21
CA LEU A 158 -32.45 -2.48 3.18
C LEU A 158 -33.69 -1.87 2.47
N GLY A 159 -33.49 -1.13 1.39
CA GLY A 159 -34.59 -0.57 0.60
C GLY A 159 -35.47 -1.62 -0.08
N ASN A 160 -34.93 -2.79 -0.41
CA ASN A 160 -35.70 -3.89 -1.03
C ASN A 160 -36.42 -4.77 0.00
N PHE A 161 -36.06 -4.71 1.29
CA PHE A 161 -36.73 -5.49 2.34
C PHE A 161 -38.02 -4.83 2.85
N ILE A 162 -38.16 -3.52 2.68
CA ILE A 162 -39.34 -2.74 3.12
C ILE A 162 -40.49 -2.75 2.10
N ARG A 163 -40.25 -3.19 0.85
CA ARG A 163 -41.26 -3.21 -0.22
C ARG A 163 -42.15 -4.45 -0.29
N PHE A 164 -42.03 -5.39 0.65
CA PHE A 164 -42.81 -6.60 0.66
C PHE A 164 -43.88 -6.65 1.78
N GLN A 165 -44.29 -5.52 2.37
CA GLN A 165 -45.35 -5.44 3.38
C GLN A 165 -46.40 -4.36 3.08
N GLU A 166 -46.79 -4.19 1.80
CA GLU A 166 -48.03 -3.51 1.43
C GLU A 166 -48.88 -4.41 0.52
#